data_3f5f84b55dfefe86b65c14b8af67c906
#
_entry.id   3f5f84b55dfefe86b65c14b8af67c906
#
_cell.length_a   1.000
_cell.length_b   1.000
_cell.length_c   1.000
_cell.angle_alpha   90.00
_cell.angle_beta   90.00
_cell.angle_gamma   90.00
#
_symmetry.space_group_name_H-M   'P 1'
#
loop_
_entity.id
_entity.type
_entity.pdbx_description
1 polymer ?
#
loop_
_entity_poly.entity_id
_entity_poly.type
_entity_poly.pdbx_seq_one_letter_code
_entity_poly.pdbx_strand_id
1 'polypeptide(L)'
;MQEAPLMLKNKTARRIKDIPGFVFPGGVKVIINFTVDFDAMIFRKFLREPKLWCAQGEFGGRTGLWRLLDVFGEFDVRTTLFLPGQTGLLYPEVLRRAVREGHEIANHMWDHHIPPTLEEEAVHMDRTDTLIKGLTGQYPAGTRSEHDLAALRDHAYTYVSYTPQG
;
A
#
# COMPACT_ATOMS: atom_id res chain seq x y z
N MET A 1 30.79 -5.48 16.51
CA MET A 1 30.41 -5.22 15.12
C MET A 1 29.40 -6.30 14.74
N GLN A 2 28.12 -5.97 14.71
CA GLN A 2 27.09 -6.89 14.22
C GLN A 2 27.21 -6.99 12.69
N GLU A 3 27.34 -8.19 12.18
CA GLU A 3 27.30 -8.42 10.73
C GLU A 3 25.94 -7.99 10.18
N ALA A 4 25.97 -7.20 9.11
CA ALA A 4 24.76 -6.82 8.38
C ALA A 4 23.99 -8.08 7.94
N PRO A 5 22.64 -8.06 8.00
CA PRO A 5 21.85 -9.22 7.61
C PRO A 5 22.19 -9.70 6.21
N LEU A 6 22.17 -10.99 6.00
CA LEU A 6 22.54 -11.70 4.75
C LEU A 6 21.86 -11.17 3.48
N MET A 7 20.77 -10.44 3.63
CA MET A 7 19.99 -9.84 2.52
C MET A 7 20.73 -8.74 1.74
N LEU A 8 21.72 -8.09 2.32
CA LEU A 8 22.43 -6.97 1.69
C LEU A 8 23.63 -7.41 0.80
N LYS A 9 23.99 -8.69 0.81
CA LYS A 9 25.19 -9.17 0.09
C LYS A 9 24.92 -9.71 -1.32
N ASN A 10 23.68 -9.87 -1.76
CA ASN A 10 23.38 -10.44 -3.09
C ASN A 10 22.47 -9.54 -3.91
N LYS A 11 23.07 -8.71 -4.75
CA LYS A 11 22.40 -7.83 -5.72
C LYS A 11 21.79 -8.55 -6.93
N THR A 12 21.74 -9.87 -6.96
CA THR A 12 21.12 -10.63 -8.04
C THR A 12 19.64 -10.85 -7.76
N ALA A 13 18.78 -10.37 -8.65
CA ALA A 13 17.35 -10.68 -8.60
C ALA A 13 17.14 -12.20 -8.53
N ARG A 14 16.58 -12.69 -7.42
CA ARG A 14 16.26 -14.12 -7.26
C ARG A 14 14.90 -14.38 -7.88
N ARG A 15 14.82 -15.42 -8.69
CA ARG A 15 13.52 -15.92 -9.14
C ARG A 15 12.83 -16.62 -7.98
N ILE A 16 11.51 -16.50 -7.88
CA ILE A 16 10.71 -17.17 -6.84
C ILE A 16 11.06 -18.66 -6.72
N LYS A 17 11.28 -19.36 -7.85
CA LYS A 17 11.68 -20.76 -7.87
C LYS A 17 13.03 -21.06 -7.21
N ASP A 18 13.87 -20.04 -7.01
CA ASP A 18 15.20 -20.17 -6.40
C ASP A 18 15.15 -19.92 -4.88
N ILE A 19 13.95 -19.68 -4.31
CA ILE A 19 13.73 -19.53 -2.87
C ILE A 19 13.57 -20.93 -2.26
N PRO A 20 14.47 -21.35 -1.34
CA PRO A 20 14.36 -22.67 -0.71
C PRO A 20 13.02 -22.85 0.01
N GLY A 21 12.36 -23.97 -0.25
CA GLY A 21 11.07 -24.30 0.38
C GLY A 21 9.85 -23.59 -0.21
N PHE A 22 10.02 -22.70 -1.21
CA PHE A 22 8.89 -22.11 -1.89
C PHE A 22 8.29 -23.08 -2.91
N VAL A 23 7.02 -23.39 -2.72
CA VAL A 23 6.25 -24.24 -3.65
C VAL A 23 4.96 -23.49 -3.99
N PHE A 24 4.69 -23.32 -5.27
CA PHE A 24 3.37 -22.82 -5.70
C PHE A 24 2.28 -23.85 -5.30
N PRO A 25 1.09 -23.37 -4.88
CA PRO A 25 -0.07 -24.26 -4.73
C PRO A 25 -0.26 -25.13 -5.97
N GLY A 26 -0.69 -26.38 -5.78
CA GLY A 26 -0.71 -27.38 -6.85
C GLY A 26 -1.36 -26.88 -8.15
N GLY A 27 -0.63 -26.95 -9.24
CA GLY A 27 -1.07 -26.55 -10.56
C GLY A 27 -0.90 -25.07 -10.93
N VAL A 28 -0.61 -24.17 -9.98
CA VAL A 28 -0.38 -22.75 -10.26
C VAL A 28 0.98 -22.55 -10.92
N LYS A 29 1.01 -21.91 -12.08
CA LYS A 29 2.24 -21.61 -12.84
C LYS A 29 2.61 -20.13 -12.80
N VAL A 30 1.64 -19.26 -12.62
CA VAL A 30 1.79 -17.80 -12.61
C VAL A 30 0.83 -17.21 -11.59
N ILE A 31 1.29 -16.24 -10.82
CA ILE A 31 0.45 -15.39 -9.97
C ILE A 31 0.57 -13.97 -10.51
N ILE A 32 -0.57 -13.35 -10.79
CA ILE A 32 -0.65 -11.94 -11.18
C ILE A 32 -1.36 -11.21 -10.04
N ASN A 33 -0.70 -10.20 -9.49
CA ASN A 33 -1.27 -9.34 -8.47
C ASN A 33 -1.43 -7.93 -9.03
N PHE A 34 -2.66 -7.40 -8.99
CA PHE A 34 -2.95 -6.02 -9.33
C PHE A 34 -2.95 -5.20 -8.03
N THR A 35 -2.24 -4.09 -8.03
CA THR A 35 -2.21 -3.16 -6.92
C THR A 35 -2.40 -1.74 -7.40
N VAL A 36 -2.99 -0.89 -6.58
CA VAL A 36 -3.21 0.53 -6.90
C VAL A 36 -2.75 1.37 -5.71
N ASP A 37 -1.84 2.30 -5.93
CA ASP A 37 -1.52 3.35 -4.97
C ASP A 37 -2.57 4.47 -5.15
N PHE A 38 -3.45 4.61 -4.17
CA PHE A 38 -4.56 5.57 -4.25
C PHE A 38 -4.22 6.88 -3.55
N ASP A 39 -3.26 7.60 -4.10
CA ASP A 39 -2.75 8.85 -3.52
C ASP A 39 -3.65 10.03 -3.79
N ALA A 40 -4.41 10.00 -4.88
CA ALA A 40 -5.22 11.12 -5.34
C ALA A 40 -4.39 12.42 -5.40
N MET A 41 -4.82 13.48 -4.69
CA MET A 41 -4.08 14.73 -4.65
C MET A 41 -3.02 14.81 -3.54
N ILE A 42 -2.97 13.85 -2.62
CA ILE A 42 -2.15 13.97 -1.40
C ILE A 42 -0.66 13.98 -1.74
N PHE A 43 -0.19 13.07 -2.57
CA PHE A 43 1.20 13.05 -3.01
C PHE A 43 1.63 14.35 -3.69
N ARG A 44 0.77 14.93 -4.55
CA ARG A 44 1.04 16.21 -5.23
C ARG A 44 1.07 17.38 -4.26
N LYS A 45 0.20 17.37 -3.24
CA LYS A 45 0.24 18.36 -2.13
C LYS A 45 1.53 18.25 -1.32
N PHE A 46 1.96 17.04 -1.01
CA PHE A 46 3.22 16.80 -0.34
C PHE A 46 4.39 17.38 -1.13
N LEU A 47 4.45 17.15 -2.45
CA LEU A 47 5.46 17.72 -3.34
C LEU A 47 5.31 19.24 -3.57
N ARG A 48 4.29 19.88 -2.98
CA ARG A 48 3.96 21.31 -3.18
C ARG A 48 3.80 21.69 -4.66
N GLU A 49 3.25 20.77 -5.46
CA GLU A 49 3.03 20.98 -6.88
C GLU A 49 1.97 22.08 -7.13
N PRO A 50 2.01 22.72 -8.34
CA PRO A 50 1.01 23.70 -8.74
C PRO A 50 -0.44 23.19 -8.63
N LYS A 51 -1.39 24.09 -8.37
CA LYS A 51 -2.82 23.75 -8.21
C LYS A 51 -3.39 22.93 -9.37
N LEU A 52 -2.92 23.17 -10.60
CA LEU A 52 -3.35 22.41 -11.78
C LEU A 52 -3.02 20.90 -11.64
N TRP A 53 -1.85 20.57 -11.11
CA TRP A 53 -1.43 19.19 -10.91
C TRP A 53 -2.20 18.53 -9.75
N CYS A 54 -2.51 19.30 -8.69
CA CYS A 54 -3.40 18.83 -7.65
C CYS A 54 -4.80 18.49 -8.21
N ALA A 55 -5.30 19.30 -9.15
CA ALA A 55 -6.58 19.04 -9.83
C ALA A 55 -6.56 17.72 -10.65
N GLN A 56 -5.43 17.34 -11.24
CA GLN A 56 -5.28 16.02 -11.87
C GLN A 56 -5.34 14.89 -10.84
N GLY A 57 -4.75 15.07 -9.67
CA GLY A 57 -4.88 14.13 -8.55
C GLY A 57 -6.33 13.98 -8.08
N GLU A 58 -7.09 15.09 -8.04
CA GLU A 58 -8.55 15.07 -7.75
C GLU A 58 -9.32 14.17 -8.72
N PHE A 59 -8.96 14.16 -10.01
CA PHE A 59 -9.58 13.25 -10.98
C PHE A 59 -9.45 11.78 -10.53
N GLY A 60 -8.27 11.38 -10.00
CA GLY A 60 -8.05 10.04 -9.45
C GLY A 60 -9.08 9.67 -8.37
N GLY A 61 -9.30 10.59 -7.42
CA GLY A 61 -10.25 10.37 -6.32
C GLY A 61 -11.72 10.45 -6.73
N ARG A 62 -12.07 11.42 -7.59
CA ARG A 62 -13.48 11.65 -7.98
C ARG A 62 -13.99 10.77 -9.10
N THR A 63 -13.10 10.28 -9.96
CA THR A 63 -13.48 9.54 -11.17
C THR A 63 -12.61 8.32 -11.42
N GLY A 64 -11.29 8.47 -11.30
CA GLY A 64 -10.34 7.46 -11.74
C GLY A 64 -10.52 6.12 -11.04
N LEU A 65 -10.54 6.10 -9.70
CA LEU A 65 -10.72 4.87 -8.93
C LEU A 65 -12.12 4.24 -9.18
N TRP A 66 -13.18 5.06 -9.33
CA TRP A 66 -14.50 4.54 -9.66
C TRP A 66 -14.51 3.72 -10.95
N ARG A 67 -13.86 4.26 -12.01
CA ARG A 67 -13.75 3.57 -13.30
C ARG A 67 -12.85 2.33 -13.22
N LEU A 68 -11.79 2.40 -12.43
CA LEU A 68 -10.92 1.25 -12.20
C LEU A 68 -11.68 0.09 -11.52
N LEU A 69 -12.51 0.41 -10.52
CA LEU A 69 -13.36 -0.58 -9.87
C LEU A 69 -14.38 -1.18 -10.84
N ASP A 70 -14.94 -0.39 -11.76
CA ASP A 70 -15.82 -0.93 -12.82
C ASP A 70 -15.06 -1.96 -13.67
N VAL A 71 -13.85 -1.64 -14.11
CA VAL A 71 -13.01 -2.57 -14.90
C VAL A 71 -12.66 -3.82 -14.09
N PHE A 72 -12.26 -3.68 -12.84
CA PHE A 72 -11.95 -4.83 -12.00
C PHE A 72 -13.17 -5.73 -11.79
N GLY A 73 -14.34 -5.14 -11.63
CA GLY A 73 -15.61 -5.88 -11.53
C GLY A 73 -15.95 -6.63 -12.80
N GLU A 74 -15.75 -6.01 -13.97
CA GLU A 74 -15.99 -6.63 -15.30
C GLU A 74 -15.14 -7.90 -15.51
N PHE A 75 -13.90 -7.90 -15.01
CA PHE A 75 -12.97 -9.03 -15.15
C PHE A 75 -12.88 -9.92 -13.90
N ASP A 76 -13.73 -9.72 -12.91
CA ASP A 76 -13.69 -10.42 -11.61
C ASP A 76 -12.31 -10.39 -10.94
N VAL A 77 -11.63 -9.25 -11.03
CA VAL A 77 -10.31 -9.02 -10.42
C VAL A 77 -10.47 -8.40 -9.05
N ARG A 78 -9.75 -8.95 -8.06
CA ARG A 78 -9.57 -8.31 -6.76
C ARG A 78 -8.18 -7.68 -6.71
N THR A 79 -8.09 -6.51 -6.09
CA THR A 79 -6.86 -5.72 -6.01
C THR A 79 -6.60 -5.28 -4.57
N THR A 80 -5.35 -4.96 -4.28
CA THR A 80 -4.97 -4.24 -3.06
C THR A 80 -4.85 -2.76 -3.37
N LEU A 81 -5.59 -1.93 -2.65
CA LEU A 81 -5.49 -0.47 -2.68
C LEU A 81 -4.59 -0.03 -1.53
N PHE A 82 -3.41 0.49 -1.83
CA PHE A 82 -2.53 1.13 -0.85
C PHE A 82 -3.01 2.57 -0.64
N LEU A 83 -3.42 2.88 0.58
CA LEU A 83 -4.18 4.05 0.94
C LEU A 83 -3.42 4.96 1.89
N PRO A 84 -3.02 6.19 1.47
CA PRO A 84 -2.66 7.22 2.42
C PRO A 84 -3.87 7.63 3.27
N GLY A 85 -3.68 7.74 4.59
CA GLY A 85 -4.78 8.01 5.51
C GLY A 85 -5.55 9.29 5.17
N GLN A 86 -4.85 10.36 4.78
CA GLN A 86 -5.52 11.61 4.35
C GLN A 86 -6.39 11.41 3.11
N THR A 87 -5.96 10.59 2.16
CA THR A 87 -6.78 10.24 0.99
C THR A 87 -8.07 9.53 1.42
N GLY A 88 -7.96 8.64 2.40
CA GLY A 88 -9.12 7.95 2.97
C GLY A 88 -10.18 8.88 3.56
N LEU A 89 -9.75 9.98 4.19
CA LEU A 89 -10.67 11.00 4.70
C LEU A 89 -11.36 11.77 3.58
N LEU A 90 -10.69 11.99 2.46
CA LEU A 90 -11.22 12.80 1.34
C LEU A 90 -12.19 12.02 0.45
N TYR A 91 -12.00 10.71 0.31
CA TYR A 91 -12.74 9.89 -0.66
C TYR A 91 -13.36 8.63 -0.04
N PRO A 92 -14.10 8.73 1.08
CA PRO A 92 -14.58 7.56 1.80
C PRO A 92 -15.59 6.70 1.01
N GLU A 93 -16.37 7.30 0.10
CA GLU A 93 -17.43 6.60 -0.62
C GLU A 93 -16.89 5.56 -1.61
N VAL A 94 -15.86 5.94 -2.40
CA VAL A 94 -15.23 5.00 -3.33
C VAL A 94 -14.50 3.88 -2.58
N LEU A 95 -13.94 4.16 -1.41
CA LEU A 95 -13.30 3.14 -0.57
C LEU A 95 -14.32 2.17 0.03
N ARG A 96 -15.48 2.66 0.49
CA ARG A 96 -16.58 1.80 0.93
C ARG A 96 -17.08 0.90 -0.20
N ARG A 97 -17.11 1.42 -1.45
CA ARG A 97 -17.40 0.62 -2.62
C ARG A 97 -16.34 -0.49 -2.80
N ALA A 98 -15.07 -0.13 -2.81
CA ALA A 98 -13.97 -1.08 -2.96
C ALA A 98 -14.03 -2.22 -1.91
N VAL A 99 -14.31 -1.88 -0.65
CA VAL A 99 -14.47 -2.86 0.44
C VAL A 99 -15.66 -3.78 0.17
N ARG A 100 -16.83 -3.25 -0.24
CA ARG A 100 -18.00 -4.09 -0.56
C ARG A 100 -17.76 -5.03 -1.75
N GLU A 101 -16.92 -4.64 -2.69
CA GLU A 101 -16.54 -5.44 -3.85
C GLU A 101 -15.40 -6.43 -3.55
N GLY A 102 -14.91 -6.46 -2.30
CA GLY A 102 -13.93 -7.44 -1.84
C GLY A 102 -12.48 -7.08 -2.17
N HIS A 103 -12.20 -5.82 -2.47
CA HIS A 103 -10.82 -5.33 -2.59
C HIS A 103 -10.18 -5.15 -1.21
N GLU A 104 -8.89 -5.41 -1.11
CA GLU A 104 -8.10 -5.13 0.08
C GLU A 104 -7.75 -3.64 0.18
N ILE A 105 -7.79 -3.10 1.40
CA ILE A 105 -7.23 -1.78 1.70
C ILE A 105 -6.02 -1.98 2.60
N ALA A 106 -4.85 -1.53 2.15
CA ALA A 106 -3.58 -1.62 2.85
C ALA A 106 -3.03 -0.23 3.20
N ASN A 107 -2.14 -0.17 4.17
CA ASN A 107 -1.55 1.09 4.64
C ASN A 107 -0.55 1.67 3.63
N HIS A 108 -0.61 2.99 3.39
CA HIS A 108 0.36 3.76 2.59
C HIS A 108 0.78 5.04 3.30
N MET A 109 1.05 4.97 4.60
CA MET A 109 1.34 6.09 5.49
C MET A 109 0.16 7.05 5.64
N TRP A 110 0.35 8.13 6.41
CA TRP A 110 -0.72 9.10 6.63
C TRP A 110 -0.92 10.06 5.44
N ASP A 111 0.18 10.57 4.90
CA ASP A 111 0.19 11.60 3.84
C ASP A 111 1.21 11.32 2.72
N HIS A 112 1.53 10.04 2.50
CA HIS A 112 2.54 9.59 1.55
C HIS A 112 3.99 9.99 1.91
N HIS A 113 4.25 10.29 3.17
CA HIS A 113 5.55 10.72 3.67
C HIS A 113 5.95 9.87 4.87
N ILE A 114 7.23 9.49 4.93
CA ILE A 114 7.82 8.85 6.10
C ILE A 114 8.46 9.94 6.95
N PRO A 115 7.98 10.15 8.18
CA PRO A 115 8.57 11.09 9.10
C PRO A 115 10.02 10.74 9.47
N PRO A 116 10.83 11.73 9.92
CA PRO A 116 12.24 11.51 10.20
C PRO A 116 12.51 10.71 11.47
N THR A 117 11.52 10.53 12.35
CA THR A 117 11.69 9.77 13.60
C THR A 117 10.77 8.54 13.63
N LEU A 118 11.23 7.49 14.33
CA LEU A 118 10.45 6.25 14.50
C LEU A 118 9.12 6.49 15.21
N GLU A 119 9.11 7.39 16.19
CA GLU A 119 7.90 7.73 16.95
C GLU A 119 6.85 8.39 16.05
N GLU A 120 7.27 9.33 15.20
CA GLU A 120 6.36 9.99 14.24
C GLU A 120 5.91 9.03 13.16
N GLU A 121 6.78 8.14 12.68
CA GLU A 121 6.43 7.11 11.72
C GLU A 121 5.36 6.17 12.29
N ALA A 122 5.54 5.69 13.52
CA ALA A 122 4.57 4.85 14.20
C ALA A 122 3.20 5.55 14.35
N VAL A 123 3.20 6.84 14.71
CA VAL A 123 1.96 7.64 14.78
C VAL A 123 1.26 7.72 13.42
N HIS A 124 2.00 7.92 12.32
CA HIS A 124 1.43 7.94 10.97
C HIS A 124 0.84 6.58 10.57
N MET A 125 1.53 5.49 10.90
CA MET A 125 1.07 4.14 10.64
C MET A 125 -0.20 3.81 11.43
N ASP A 126 -0.20 4.00 12.75
CA ASP A 126 -1.33 3.75 13.65
C ASP A 126 -2.58 4.54 13.24
N ARG A 127 -2.39 5.79 12.88
CA ARG A 127 -3.48 6.68 12.46
C ARG A 127 -4.14 6.19 11.18
N THR A 128 -3.33 5.73 10.22
CA THR A 128 -3.83 5.16 8.97
C THR A 128 -4.49 3.81 9.20
N ASP A 129 -3.89 2.95 10.02
CA ASP A 129 -4.45 1.65 10.39
C ASP A 129 -5.80 1.78 11.08
N THR A 130 -5.92 2.75 12.00
CA THR A 130 -7.19 3.06 12.67
C THR A 130 -8.27 3.51 11.69
N LEU A 131 -7.90 4.35 10.71
CA LEU A 131 -8.81 4.77 9.65
C LEU A 131 -9.27 3.57 8.81
N ILE A 132 -8.32 2.75 8.35
CA ILE A 132 -8.62 1.56 7.54
C ILE A 132 -9.53 0.61 8.32
N LYS A 133 -9.24 0.36 9.59
CA LYS A 133 -10.12 -0.44 10.45
C LYS A 133 -11.54 0.14 10.53
N GLY A 134 -11.68 1.46 10.64
CA GLY A 134 -12.97 2.13 10.61
C GLY A 134 -13.73 1.94 9.30
N LEU A 135 -13.04 1.81 8.17
CA LEU A 135 -13.62 1.60 6.84
C LEU A 135 -13.97 0.13 6.56
N THR A 136 -13.12 -0.79 7.00
CA THR A 136 -13.16 -2.21 6.61
C THR A 136 -13.67 -3.13 7.72
N GLY A 137 -13.65 -2.66 8.96
CA GLY A 137 -13.89 -3.48 10.16
C GLY A 137 -12.65 -4.23 10.68
N GLN A 138 -11.53 -4.21 9.94
CA GLN A 138 -10.30 -4.93 10.27
C GLN A 138 -9.07 -4.04 10.10
N TYR A 139 -8.01 -4.34 10.86
CA TYR A 139 -6.71 -3.72 10.60
C TYR A 139 -6.16 -4.18 9.25
N PRO A 140 -5.35 -3.33 8.54
CA PRO A 140 -4.75 -3.73 7.28
C PRO A 140 -3.78 -4.89 7.48
N ALA A 141 -3.78 -5.82 6.54
CA ALA A 141 -2.86 -6.95 6.55
C ALA A 141 -1.45 -6.59 6.07
N GLY A 142 -1.29 -5.46 5.38
CA GLY A 142 -0.02 -5.05 4.83
C GLY A 142 0.14 -3.56 4.65
N THR A 143 1.35 -3.19 4.27
CA THR A 143 1.75 -1.80 3.99
C THR A 143 2.64 -1.71 2.76
N ARG A 144 2.70 -0.49 2.19
CA ARG A 144 3.66 -0.10 1.13
C ARG A 144 4.26 1.24 1.49
N SER A 145 5.55 1.26 1.83
CA SER A 145 6.42 2.43 1.99
C SER A 145 7.84 1.99 2.36
N GLU A 146 8.79 2.91 2.32
CA GLU A 146 10.18 2.68 2.75
C GLU A 146 10.32 2.70 4.28
N HIS A 147 9.55 1.86 4.97
CA HIS A 147 9.52 1.82 6.43
C HIS A 147 10.86 1.44 7.04
N ASP A 148 11.16 2.02 8.22
CA ASP A 148 12.16 1.45 9.10
C ASP A 148 11.71 0.08 9.62
N LEU A 149 12.64 -0.88 9.65
CA LEU A 149 12.35 -2.23 10.14
C LEU A 149 11.93 -2.24 11.63
N ALA A 150 12.37 -1.27 12.41
CA ALA A 150 11.96 -1.14 13.80
C ALA A 150 10.49 -0.71 13.92
N ALA A 151 10.05 0.25 13.08
CA ALA A 151 8.65 0.67 13.03
C ALA A 151 7.72 -0.49 12.64
N LEU A 152 8.16 -1.34 11.70
CA LEU A 152 7.36 -2.49 11.25
C LEU A 152 7.16 -3.57 12.32
N ARG A 153 8.09 -3.71 13.29
CA ARG A 153 8.01 -4.76 14.32
C ARG A 153 6.83 -4.61 15.26
N ASP A 154 6.41 -3.38 15.51
CA ASP A 154 5.34 -3.09 16.44
C ASP A 154 3.94 -3.15 15.78
N HIS A 155 3.91 -3.36 14.46
CA HIS A 155 2.70 -3.50 13.67
C HIS A 155 2.50 -4.95 13.21
N ALA A 156 1.26 -5.43 13.25
CA ALA A 156 0.90 -6.81 12.92
C ALA A 156 0.73 -7.05 11.40
N TYR A 157 1.56 -6.40 10.56
CA TYR A 157 1.50 -6.63 9.11
C TYR A 157 2.02 -8.01 8.75
N THR A 158 1.33 -8.66 7.84
CA THR A 158 1.74 -9.97 7.27
C THR A 158 2.63 -9.82 6.05
N TYR A 159 2.62 -8.62 5.41
CA TYR A 159 3.50 -8.33 4.27
C TYR A 159 3.84 -6.84 4.17
N VAL A 160 4.95 -6.57 3.51
CA VAL A 160 5.38 -5.24 3.05
C VAL A 160 5.57 -5.31 1.54
N SER A 161 4.92 -4.42 0.80
CA SER A 161 4.94 -4.43 -0.68
C SER A 161 6.10 -3.67 -1.29
N TYR A 162 6.86 -2.96 -0.50
CA TYR A 162 8.03 -2.22 -0.91
C TYR A 162 9.29 -2.84 -0.34
N THR A 163 10.27 -3.08 -1.19
CA THR A 163 11.63 -3.45 -0.78
C THR A 163 12.59 -2.42 -1.37
N PRO A 164 13.37 -1.68 -0.55
CA PRO A 164 14.41 -0.82 -1.08
C PRO A 164 15.32 -1.65 -1.96
N GLN A 165 15.47 -1.23 -3.21
CA GLN A 165 16.50 -1.78 -4.07
C GLN A 165 17.82 -1.14 -3.63
N GLY A 166 18.59 -1.86 -2.82
CA GLY A 166 19.94 -1.49 -2.42
C GLY A 166 20.95 -1.67 -3.56
#